data_4446249d3de1e477018395d76b84e102
#
_entry.id   4446249d3de1e477018395d76b84e102
#
_cell.length_a   1.000
_cell.length_b   1.000
_cell.length_c   1.000
_cell.angle_alpha   90.00
_cell.angle_beta   90.00
_cell.angle_gamma   90.00
#
_symmetry.space_group_name_H-M   'P 1'
#
loop_
_entity.id
_entity.type
_entity.pdbx_description
1 polymer ?
#
loop_
_entity_poly.entity_id
_entity_poly.type
_entity_poly.pdbx_seq_one_letter_code
_entity_poly.pdbx_strand_id
1 'polypeptide(L)'
;MAAIALTMLTVLFSVTARSTQAQTYTPLYAFGAIDSTQNGPIGQLALGRDGNFYGIVNPGLAEIYKITPEGGETLLWSAGTEGSTVCSGLTLGADGLLYGTCQEWDSYTSNAGIIFKFDPSKGQSGFTTLYTFPYCGGSWFPNPLTLGSDGNLYGTTGYGQCGGDSNYGTFFKITPSGTFTMLHTFQGYAGNDAGDPSGALTLAANGNFYGTSQFGGNIGQNGGTLYEVTTKGKVTLLYSFTNSYEPFAGMTQGADGKFYGTTWEGGTYGEGTIFQLSGKKIKILHNFEQSPDNAAFPIFSLTLGTDGNFYSPSLDAAGGGYGPESLFEITTGKKSVYTDLFNLAPGGCSDATQDGCMMSSPMFLHPNGIFYGTTEQGGVYQGEDIGRGVFYSFNTGFKPYIILQYPQGTIGKTIGIFGVGLTGTTAVDFDGVAANFTVVSDTYLTATIPTGATTGYVTVTTPSETLKSAVKLTVKK
;
A
#
# COMPACT_ATOMS: atom_id res chain seq x y z
N MET A 1 29.07 -22.14 64.66
CA MET A 1 29.43 -21.98 63.25
C MET A 1 28.19 -22.30 62.45
N ALA A 2 27.49 -21.27 61.97
CA ALA A 2 26.29 -21.41 61.15
C ALA A 2 26.67 -21.18 59.67
N ALA A 3 26.44 -22.16 58.81
CA ALA A 3 26.70 -22.07 57.39
C ALA A 3 25.49 -21.43 56.70
N ILE A 4 25.69 -20.28 56.07
CA ILE A 4 24.70 -19.61 55.23
C ILE A 4 24.83 -20.20 53.82
N ALA A 5 23.79 -20.92 53.39
CA ALA A 5 23.65 -21.38 52.01
C ALA A 5 23.14 -20.26 51.14
N LEU A 6 23.94 -19.78 50.20
CA LEU A 6 23.62 -18.79 49.22
C LEU A 6 22.95 -19.50 47.99
N THR A 7 21.64 -19.41 47.87
CA THR A 7 20.92 -19.93 46.70
C THR A 7 21.01 -18.91 45.57
N MET A 8 21.82 -19.17 44.54
CA MET A 8 21.84 -18.40 43.31
C MET A 8 20.58 -18.74 42.48
N LEU A 9 19.68 -17.80 42.35
CA LEU A 9 18.53 -17.86 41.43
C LEU A 9 19.01 -17.50 40.02
N THR A 10 19.31 -18.47 39.19
CA THR A 10 19.60 -18.26 37.76
C THR A 10 18.29 -17.98 37.04
N VAL A 11 18.02 -16.71 36.70
CA VAL A 11 16.99 -16.29 35.80
C VAL A 11 17.45 -16.59 34.37
N LEU A 12 16.97 -17.69 33.79
CA LEU A 12 17.13 -17.96 32.38
C LEU A 12 16.25 -16.95 31.61
N PHE A 13 16.89 -15.92 31.04
CA PHE A 13 16.28 -15.17 29.92
C PHE A 13 16.30 -16.10 28.71
N SER A 14 15.14 -16.69 28.38
CA SER A 14 14.94 -17.29 27.06
C SER A 14 14.89 -16.16 26.03
N VAL A 15 16.05 -15.80 25.49
CA VAL A 15 16.12 -15.11 24.20
C VAL A 15 15.63 -16.13 23.19
N THR A 16 14.40 -16.02 22.74
CA THR A 16 13.94 -16.73 21.55
C THR A 16 14.77 -16.21 20.40
N ALA A 17 15.86 -16.89 20.07
CA ALA A 17 16.56 -16.67 18.82
C ALA A 17 15.52 -16.91 17.71
N ARG A 18 15.15 -15.87 16.96
CA ARG A 18 14.51 -16.05 15.66
C ARG A 18 15.41 -17.00 14.88
N SER A 19 14.86 -18.08 14.33
CA SER A 19 15.60 -18.88 13.38
C SER A 19 16.01 -17.91 12.27
N THR A 20 17.30 -17.76 12.05
CA THR A 20 17.85 -17.00 10.93
C THR A 20 17.58 -17.82 9.66
N GLN A 21 16.33 -17.88 9.21
CA GLN A 21 16.05 -18.22 7.84
C GLN A 21 16.61 -17.06 7.03
N ALA A 22 17.57 -17.33 6.17
CA ALA A 22 18.18 -16.29 5.36
C ALA A 22 17.08 -15.57 4.58
N GLN A 23 17.00 -14.26 4.75
CA GLN A 23 16.10 -13.44 3.96
C GLN A 23 16.53 -13.57 2.50
N THR A 24 15.58 -13.83 1.62
CA THR A 24 15.88 -14.10 0.23
C THR A 24 15.08 -13.16 -0.67
N TYR A 25 15.81 -12.30 -1.36
CA TYR A 25 15.30 -11.54 -2.51
C TYR A 25 15.39 -12.42 -3.76
N THR A 26 14.35 -12.41 -4.58
CA THR A 26 14.32 -13.17 -5.83
C THR A 26 13.63 -12.37 -6.91
N PRO A 27 14.33 -11.96 -7.99
CA PRO A 27 13.70 -11.44 -9.18
C PRO A 27 12.92 -12.57 -9.86
N LEU A 28 11.62 -12.36 -10.08
CA LEU A 28 10.72 -13.39 -10.61
C LEU A 28 10.40 -13.17 -12.09
N TYR A 29 10.28 -11.90 -12.50
CA TYR A 29 9.97 -11.53 -13.86
C TYR A 29 10.59 -10.19 -14.21
N ALA A 30 11.25 -10.07 -15.34
CA ALA A 30 11.76 -8.83 -15.91
C ALA A 30 10.77 -8.34 -16.98
N PHE A 31 10.24 -7.15 -16.80
CA PHE A 31 9.36 -6.54 -17.79
C PHE A 31 10.13 -6.22 -19.08
N GLY A 32 9.58 -6.61 -20.22
CA GLY A 32 10.27 -6.57 -21.50
C GLY A 32 10.46 -5.19 -22.09
N ALA A 33 11.45 -5.08 -23.00
CA ALA A 33 11.64 -3.93 -23.84
C ALA A 33 10.55 -3.91 -24.93
N ILE A 34 9.39 -3.33 -24.63
CA ILE A 34 8.43 -2.94 -25.66
C ILE A 34 8.70 -1.47 -25.96
N ASP A 35 9.49 -1.19 -27.02
CA ASP A 35 9.80 0.15 -27.51
C ASP A 35 10.52 1.11 -26.53
N SER A 36 11.45 1.92 -27.04
CA SER A 36 12.38 2.80 -26.27
C SER A 36 11.72 3.94 -25.49
N THR A 37 10.40 3.97 -25.35
CA THR A 37 9.63 5.06 -24.75
C THR A 37 8.83 4.66 -23.51
N GLN A 38 8.87 3.40 -23.06
CA GLN A 38 8.06 2.93 -21.93
C GLN A 38 8.91 2.71 -20.67
N ASN A 39 8.43 3.13 -19.52
CA ASN A 39 8.98 2.82 -18.21
C ASN A 39 8.36 1.49 -17.68
N GLY A 40 8.86 1.03 -16.55
CA GLY A 40 8.41 -0.22 -15.92
C GLY A 40 7.06 -0.12 -15.20
N PRO A 41 6.73 -1.15 -14.41
CA PRO A 41 5.51 -1.14 -13.60
C PRO A 41 5.58 -0.04 -12.55
N ILE A 42 4.43 0.59 -12.31
CA ILE A 42 4.31 1.65 -11.29
C ILE A 42 3.05 1.45 -10.45
N GLY A 43 3.07 2.06 -9.26
CA GLY A 43 1.93 2.12 -8.36
C GLY A 43 1.66 0.81 -7.62
N GLN A 44 0.60 0.82 -6.84
CA GLN A 44 0.24 -0.27 -5.95
C GLN A 44 -0.28 -1.49 -6.72
N LEU A 45 0.22 -2.69 -6.35
CA LEU A 45 -0.30 -3.97 -6.81
C LEU A 45 -1.65 -4.27 -6.11
N ALA A 46 -2.62 -4.80 -6.87
CA ALA A 46 -3.86 -5.35 -6.33
C ALA A 46 -3.81 -6.88 -6.28
N LEU A 47 -4.20 -7.46 -5.15
CA LEU A 47 -4.39 -8.91 -5.03
C LEU A 47 -5.79 -9.29 -5.54
N GLY A 48 -5.85 -10.13 -6.56
CA GLY A 48 -7.09 -10.70 -7.08
C GLY A 48 -7.64 -11.84 -6.22
N ARG A 49 -8.92 -12.18 -6.41
CA ARG A 49 -9.53 -13.34 -5.75
C ARG A 49 -8.96 -14.68 -6.21
N ASP A 50 -8.25 -14.68 -7.34
CA ASP A 50 -7.53 -15.82 -7.90
C ASP A 50 -6.13 -16.00 -7.32
N GLY A 51 -5.73 -15.14 -6.35
CA GLY A 51 -4.41 -15.17 -5.72
C GLY A 51 -3.29 -14.56 -6.56
N ASN A 52 -3.58 -14.02 -7.72
CA ASN A 52 -2.60 -13.35 -8.56
C ASN A 52 -2.57 -11.85 -8.28
N PHE A 53 -1.47 -11.21 -8.64
CA PHE A 53 -1.33 -9.78 -8.60
C PHE A 53 -1.78 -9.16 -9.92
N TYR A 54 -2.28 -7.95 -9.81
CA TYR A 54 -2.65 -7.09 -10.94
C TYR A 54 -1.96 -5.75 -10.77
N GLY A 55 -1.35 -5.26 -11.83
CA GLY A 55 -0.60 -4.01 -11.83
C GLY A 55 -0.73 -3.26 -13.15
N ILE A 56 -0.11 -2.10 -13.20
CA ILE A 56 -0.09 -1.23 -14.37
C ILE A 56 1.36 -0.95 -14.77
N VAL A 57 1.63 -0.96 -16.05
CA VAL A 57 2.87 -0.46 -16.64
C VAL A 57 2.61 0.91 -17.23
N ASN A 58 3.50 1.87 -17.00
CA ASN A 58 3.50 3.25 -17.54
C ASN A 58 4.96 3.71 -17.78
N PRO A 59 5.23 4.89 -18.44
CA PRO A 59 4.37 5.75 -19.22
C PRO A 59 4.47 5.48 -20.73
N GLY A 60 3.53 6.02 -21.43
CA GLY A 60 3.40 5.94 -22.88
C GLY A 60 2.10 5.25 -23.24
N LEU A 61 2.05 3.95 -23.09
CA LEU A 61 0.82 3.17 -23.24
C LEU A 61 0.52 2.51 -21.89
N ALA A 62 -0.53 2.93 -21.21
CA ALA A 62 -0.96 2.27 -19.99
C ALA A 62 -1.36 0.83 -20.31
N GLU A 63 -0.78 -0.13 -19.61
CA GLU A 63 -1.05 -1.56 -19.77
C GLU A 63 -1.45 -2.15 -18.42
N ILE A 64 -2.49 -2.98 -18.42
CA ILE A 64 -2.89 -3.76 -17.25
C ILE A 64 -2.40 -5.19 -17.42
N TYR A 65 -1.60 -5.65 -16.49
CA TYR A 65 -1.09 -7.02 -16.45
C TYR A 65 -1.60 -7.79 -15.24
N LYS A 66 -1.58 -9.10 -15.37
CA LYS A 66 -1.70 -10.07 -14.28
C LYS A 66 -0.37 -10.78 -14.11
N ILE A 67 0.07 -10.99 -12.89
CA ILE A 67 1.27 -11.77 -12.62
C ILE A 67 1.04 -12.73 -11.45
N THR A 68 1.46 -13.98 -11.61
CA THR A 68 1.34 -14.99 -10.54
C THR A 68 2.46 -14.78 -9.51
N PRO A 69 2.29 -15.30 -8.27
CA PRO A 69 3.36 -15.27 -7.27
C PRO A 69 4.68 -15.93 -7.72
N GLU A 70 4.63 -16.78 -8.74
CA GLU A 70 5.80 -17.43 -9.34
C GLU A 70 6.41 -16.63 -10.50
N GLY A 71 5.83 -15.46 -10.85
CA GLY A 71 6.33 -14.58 -11.91
C GLY A 71 5.77 -14.86 -13.30
N GLY A 72 4.70 -15.67 -13.42
CA GLY A 72 4.00 -15.87 -14.70
C GLY A 72 3.16 -14.64 -15.07
N GLU A 73 3.65 -13.80 -15.98
CA GLU A 73 2.99 -12.58 -16.43
C GLU A 73 2.02 -12.84 -17.59
N THR A 74 0.94 -12.06 -17.64
CA THR A 74 -0.04 -12.02 -18.72
C THR A 74 -0.52 -10.59 -18.93
N LEU A 75 -0.29 -10.03 -20.11
CA LEU A 75 -0.89 -8.76 -20.52
C LEU A 75 -2.40 -8.96 -20.72
N LEU A 76 -3.20 -8.14 -20.05
CA LEU A 76 -4.66 -8.22 -20.13
C LEU A 76 -5.27 -7.11 -20.97
N TRP A 77 -4.69 -5.92 -20.92
CA TRP A 77 -5.21 -4.74 -21.61
C TRP A 77 -4.09 -3.75 -21.94
N SER A 78 -4.22 -3.06 -23.07
CA SER A 78 -3.33 -1.97 -23.49
C SER A 78 -4.15 -0.83 -24.04
N ALA A 79 -3.80 0.41 -23.68
CA ALA A 79 -4.45 1.64 -24.14
C ALA A 79 -4.26 1.91 -25.66
N GLY A 80 -3.33 1.21 -26.32
CA GLY A 80 -2.97 1.49 -27.70
C GLY A 80 -2.10 2.76 -27.84
N THR A 81 -2.04 3.31 -29.06
CA THR A 81 -1.08 4.40 -29.39
C THR A 81 -1.56 5.81 -29.01
N GLU A 82 -2.68 5.96 -28.32
CA GLU A 82 -3.27 7.27 -28.05
C GLU A 82 -3.04 7.70 -26.59
N GLY A 83 -2.19 8.72 -26.40
CA GLY A 83 -2.05 9.52 -25.19
C GLY A 83 -1.02 9.03 -24.17
N SER A 84 -0.30 9.97 -23.59
CA SER A 84 0.57 9.73 -22.43
C SER A 84 -0.30 9.68 -21.16
N THR A 85 -0.55 8.49 -20.62
CA THR A 85 -1.42 8.28 -19.47
C THR A 85 -0.60 7.78 -18.29
N VAL A 86 -0.67 8.47 -17.15
CA VAL A 86 -0.04 8.04 -15.89
C VAL A 86 -1.14 7.54 -14.95
N CYS A 87 -1.07 6.27 -14.56
CA CYS A 87 -2.05 5.65 -13.67
C CYS A 87 -1.46 5.38 -12.28
N SER A 88 -2.27 5.47 -11.22
CA SER A 88 -1.79 5.44 -9.84
C SER A 88 -1.85 4.07 -9.16
N GLY A 89 -2.17 3.00 -9.88
CA GLY A 89 -2.29 1.64 -9.37
C GLY A 89 -3.71 1.11 -9.37
N LEU A 90 -3.88 -0.13 -8.92
CA LEU A 90 -5.16 -0.85 -8.94
C LEU A 90 -5.67 -1.16 -7.54
N THR A 91 -6.98 -1.20 -7.39
CA THR A 91 -7.69 -1.61 -6.17
C THR A 91 -8.77 -2.62 -6.51
N LEU A 92 -8.82 -3.73 -5.78
CA LEU A 92 -9.88 -4.72 -5.95
C LEU A 92 -11.19 -4.24 -5.31
N GLY A 93 -12.27 -4.19 -6.10
CA GLY A 93 -13.60 -3.87 -5.63
C GLY A 93 -14.29 -5.02 -4.88
N ALA A 94 -15.38 -4.70 -4.20
CA ALA A 94 -16.22 -5.70 -3.52
C ALA A 94 -16.87 -6.69 -4.49
N ASP A 95 -17.05 -6.31 -5.74
CA ASP A 95 -17.59 -7.13 -6.83
C ASP A 95 -16.54 -8.06 -7.48
N GLY A 96 -15.26 -7.89 -7.14
CA GLY A 96 -14.14 -8.66 -7.71
C GLY A 96 -13.56 -8.07 -8.98
N LEU A 97 -14.02 -6.88 -9.39
CA LEU A 97 -13.43 -6.12 -10.49
C LEU A 97 -12.29 -5.24 -9.96
N LEU A 98 -11.40 -4.84 -10.84
CA LEU A 98 -10.32 -3.92 -10.55
C LEU A 98 -10.75 -2.48 -10.85
N TYR A 99 -10.30 -1.56 -10.02
CA TYR A 99 -10.57 -0.14 -10.14
C TYR A 99 -9.27 0.65 -10.08
N GLY A 100 -9.16 1.67 -10.91
CA GLY A 100 -7.98 2.51 -10.94
C GLY A 100 -8.29 3.94 -11.35
N THR A 101 -7.27 4.77 -11.23
CA THR A 101 -7.30 6.16 -11.66
C THR A 101 -6.13 6.42 -12.59
N CYS A 102 -6.34 7.22 -13.61
CA CYS A 102 -5.28 7.67 -14.50
C CYS A 102 -5.40 9.16 -14.71
N GLN A 103 -4.25 9.81 -14.83
CA GLN A 103 -4.12 11.18 -15.28
C GLN A 103 -3.82 11.16 -16.79
N GLU A 104 -4.56 11.90 -17.56
CA GLU A 104 -4.23 12.15 -18.97
C GLU A 104 -3.35 13.40 -19.06
N TRP A 105 -2.17 13.26 -19.64
CA TRP A 105 -1.25 14.36 -19.90
C TRP A 105 -1.29 14.74 -21.37
N ASP A 106 -2.47 15.10 -21.87
CA ASP A 106 -2.58 15.63 -23.21
C ASP A 106 -3.06 17.09 -23.15
N SER A 107 -2.18 18.01 -23.56
CA SER A 107 -2.47 19.45 -23.66
C SER A 107 -3.54 19.79 -24.69
N TYR A 108 -4.01 18.83 -25.46
CA TYR A 108 -4.98 19.01 -26.55
C TYR A 108 -6.36 18.43 -26.26
N THR A 109 -6.49 17.55 -25.27
CA THR A 109 -7.80 17.02 -24.85
C THR A 109 -8.35 17.80 -23.67
N SER A 110 -9.66 17.93 -23.61
CA SER A 110 -10.37 18.64 -22.53
C SER A 110 -10.55 17.79 -21.26
N ASN A 111 -9.75 16.72 -21.12
CA ASN A 111 -9.84 15.76 -20.01
C ASN A 111 -8.64 15.90 -19.09
N ALA A 112 -8.88 15.81 -17.79
CA ALA A 112 -7.84 15.98 -16.77
C ALA A 112 -7.55 14.68 -16.00
N GLY A 113 -8.13 13.56 -16.41
CA GLY A 113 -7.98 12.24 -15.81
C GLY A 113 -9.26 11.44 -15.77
N ILE A 114 -9.15 10.15 -15.45
CA ILE A 114 -10.27 9.23 -15.41
C ILE A 114 -10.27 8.37 -14.15
N ILE A 115 -11.46 7.88 -13.80
CA ILE A 115 -11.64 6.72 -12.95
C ILE A 115 -12.19 5.61 -13.82
N PHE A 116 -11.61 4.43 -13.76
CA PHE A 116 -12.02 3.28 -14.56
C PHE A 116 -12.27 2.04 -13.70
N LYS A 117 -12.97 1.07 -14.28
CA LYS A 117 -13.01 -0.32 -13.81
C LYS A 117 -12.53 -1.26 -14.91
N PHE A 118 -12.00 -2.39 -14.48
CA PHE A 118 -11.51 -3.43 -15.37
C PHE A 118 -12.01 -4.81 -14.92
N ASP A 119 -12.57 -5.57 -15.86
CA ASP A 119 -12.96 -6.96 -15.68
C ASP A 119 -11.89 -7.88 -16.28
N PRO A 120 -11.03 -8.51 -15.44
CA PRO A 120 -9.93 -9.33 -15.92
C PRO A 120 -10.37 -10.52 -16.78
N SER A 121 -11.60 -10.99 -16.60
CA SER A 121 -12.15 -12.13 -17.35
C SER A 121 -12.44 -11.82 -18.81
N LYS A 122 -12.52 -10.54 -19.17
CA LYS A 122 -12.86 -10.07 -20.53
C LYS A 122 -11.65 -9.57 -21.34
N GLY A 123 -10.45 -9.58 -20.73
CA GLY A 123 -9.25 -9.10 -21.40
C GLY A 123 -9.44 -7.68 -21.96
N GLN A 124 -8.99 -7.41 -23.19
CA GLN A 124 -9.04 -6.08 -23.82
C GLN A 124 -10.44 -5.41 -23.77
N SER A 125 -11.52 -6.15 -23.78
CA SER A 125 -12.89 -5.61 -23.70
C SER A 125 -13.37 -5.33 -22.25
N GLY A 126 -12.54 -5.62 -21.25
CA GLY A 126 -12.87 -5.48 -19.84
C GLY A 126 -12.79 -4.06 -19.30
N PHE A 127 -12.11 -3.15 -20.00
CA PHE A 127 -11.91 -1.78 -19.57
C PHE A 127 -13.19 -0.94 -19.74
N THR A 128 -13.54 -0.16 -18.73
CA THR A 128 -14.68 0.76 -18.75
C THR A 128 -14.37 2.01 -17.97
N THR A 129 -14.42 3.17 -18.62
CA THR A 129 -14.35 4.47 -17.93
C THR A 129 -15.62 4.69 -17.14
N LEU A 130 -15.49 4.96 -15.84
CA LEU A 130 -16.60 5.24 -14.93
C LEU A 130 -16.86 6.74 -14.78
N TYR A 131 -15.79 7.52 -14.78
CA TYR A 131 -15.87 8.96 -14.61
C TYR A 131 -14.67 9.63 -15.29
N THR A 132 -14.93 10.75 -15.94
CA THR A 132 -13.90 11.62 -16.54
C THR A 132 -13.88 12.93 -15.78
N PHE A 133 -12.73 13.30 -15.23
CA PHE A 133 -12.57 14.58 -14.56
C PHE A 133 -12.61 15.71 -15.58
N PRO A 134 -13.37 16.79 -15.32
CA PRO A 134 -13.43 17.92 -16.24
C PRO A 134 -12.11 18.68 -16.25
N TYR A 135 -11.69 19.11 -17.43
CA TYR A 135 -10.54 20.01 -17.56
C TYR A 135 -10.90 21.42 -17.06
N CYS A 136 -10.14 21.94 -16.11
CA CYS A 136 -10.41 23.23 -15.49
C CYS A 136 -9.17 24.14 -15.43
N GLY A 137 -8.26 23.99 -16.38
CA GLY A 137 -7.01 24.78 -16.42
C GLY A 137 -5.90 24.24 -15.51
N GLY A 138 -6.08 23.04 -14.95
CA GLY A 138 -5.09 22.29 -14.17
C GLY A 138 -5.37 20.80 -14.25
N SER A 139 -4.34 20.00 -14.04
CA SER A 139 -4.48 18.55 -14.03
C SER A 139 -5.02 18.08 -12.68
N TRP A 140 -6.01 17.20 -12.71
CA TRP A 140 -6.42 16.43 -11.53
C TRP A 140 -5.43 15.29 -11.37
N PHE A 141 -4.69 15.25 -10.27
CA PHE A 141 -3.82 14.13 -9.93
C PHE A 141 -4.60 13.17 -9.02
N PRO A 142 -5.39 12.23 -9.58
CA PRO A 142 -6.14 11.31 -8.75
C PRO A 142 -5.19 10.28 -8.16
N ASN A 143 -5.21 10.16 -6.82
CA ASN A 143 -4.48 9.16 -6.06
C ASN A 143 -5.15 7.77 -6.19
N PRO A 144 -4.48 6.69 -5.77
CA PRO A 144 -5.07 5.35 -5.74
C PRO A 144 -6.38 5.32 -4.97
N LEU A 145 -7.32 4.51 -5.46
CA LEU A 145 -8.61 4.33 -4.82
C LEU A 145 -8.49 3.41 -3.58
N THR A 146 -9.37 3.61 -2.62
CA THR A 146 -9.51 2.74 -1.44
C THR A 146 -10.94 2.23 -1.34
N LEU A 147 -11.09 0.91 -1.21
CA LEU A 147 -12.39 0.28 -1.03
C LEU A 147 -12.95 0.56 0.36
N GLY A 148 -14.12 1.18 0.42
CA GLY A 148 -14.88 1.40 1.64
C GLY A 148 -15.68 0.18 2.06
N SER A 149 -15.98 0.04 3.35
CA SER A 149 -16.79 -1.07 3.88
C SER A 149 -18.26 -1.05 3.43
N ASP A 150 -18.68 0.02 2.77
CA ASP A 150 -19.99 0.15 2.12
C ASP A 150 -20.00 -0.33 0.65
N GLY A 151 -18.86 -0.83 0.17
CA GLY A 151 -18.67 -1.33 -1.20
C GLY A 151 -18.42 -0.23 -2.25
N ASN A 152 -18.40 1.04 -1.86
CA ASN A 152 -17.98 2.14 -2.71
C ASN A 152 -16.46 2.33 -2.67
N LEU A 153 -15.93 3.01 -3.67
CA LEU A 153 -14.53 3.40 -3.70
C LEU A 153 -14.40 4.87 -3.32
N TYR A 154 -13.32 5.17 -2.61
CA TYR A 154 -12.99 6.50 -2.14
C TYR A 154 -11.60 6.89 -2.62
N GLY A 155 -11.41 8.15 -2.95
CA GLY A 155 -10.13 8.66 -3.43
C GLY A 155 -9.96 10.13 -3.14
N THR A 156 -8.75 10.60 -3.41
CA THR A 156 -8.39 12.02 -3.35
C THR A 156 -7.80 12.46 -4.69
N THR A 157 -7.81 13.76 -4.95
CA THR A 157 -7.01 14.37 -6.01
C THR A 157 -6.05 15.36 -5.37
N GLY A 158 -4.80 15.42 -5.83
CA GLY A 158 -3.81 16.38 -5.36
C GLY A 158 -4.21 17.80 -5.72
N TYR A 159 -4.65 18.00 -6.95
CA TYR A 159 -5.16 19.27 -7.47
C TYR A 159 -6.56 19.06 -8.04
N GLY A 160 -7.21 20.13 -8.48
CA GLY A 160 -8.43 20.03 -9.27
C GLY A 160 -9.71 20.45 -8.56
N GLN A 161 -10.09 21.71 -8.77
CA GLN A 161 -11.47 22.19 -8.71
C GLN A 161 -11.66 23.30 -9.76
N CYS A 162 -12.77 23.21 -10.50
CA CYS A 162 -13.13 24.28 -11.42
C CYS A 162 -13.57 25.52 -10.65
N GLY A 163 -12.82 26.62 -10.73
CA GLY A 163 -13.31 27.94 -10.35
C GLY A 163 -12.74 28.59 -9.09
N GLY A 164 -11.43 28.60 -8.86
CA GLY A 164 -10.84 29.42 -7.80
C GLY A 164 -9.32 29.30 -7.66
N ASP A 165 -8.69 30.31 -7.06
CA ASP A 165 -7.25 30.42 -6.83
C ASP A 165 -6.70 29.46 -5.74
N SER A 166 -7.55 28.59 -5.17
CA SER A 166 -7.20 27.71 -4.05
C SER A 166 -7.47 26.25 -4.41
N ASN A 167 -6.56 25.66 -5.17
CA ASN A 167 -6.75 24.33 -5.74
C ASN A 167 -5.94 23.29 -4.96
N TYR A 168 -6.39 22.98 -3.75
CA TYR A 168 -5.68 22.09 -2.82
C TYR A 168 -6.20 20.65 -2.83
N GLY A 169 -6.92 20.26 -3.88
CA GLY A 169 -7.41 18.90 -4.08
C GLY A 169 -8.78 18.60 -3.47
N THR A 170 -9.24 17.37 -3.67
CA THR A 170 -10.58 16.94 -3.25
C THR A 170 -10.57 15.55 -2.61
N PHE A 171 -11.60 15.26 -1.81
CA PHE A 171 -11.97 13.92 -1.39
C PHE A 171 -13.31 13.54 -2.03
N PHE A 172 -13.37 12.38 -2.65
CA PHE A 172 -14.54 11.92 -3.39
C PHE A 172 -14.91 10.47 -3.10
N LYS A 173 -16.12 10.12 -3.50
CA LYS A 173 -16.65 8.76 -3.54
C LYS A 173 -17.14 8.44 -4.94
N ILE A 174 -16.93 7.21 -5.40
CA ILE A 174 -17.53 6.66 -6.62
C ILE A 174 -18.13 5.29 -6.33
N THR A 175 -19.34 5.05 -6.85
CA THR A 175 -19.97 3.73 -6.78
C THR A 175 -19.43 2.82 -7.87
N PRO A 176 -19.53 1.47 -7.73
CA PRO A 176 -19.18 0.53 -8.81
C PRO A 176 -19.94 0.75 -10.13
N SER A 177 -21.09 1.43 -10.07
CA SER A 177 -21.89 1.81 -11.24
C SER A 177 -21.47 3.15 -11.88
N GLY A 178 -20.48 3.88 -11.30
CA GLY A 178 -19.95 5.13 -11.85
C GLY A 178 -20.59 6.42 -11.28
N THR A 179 -21.43 6.35 -10.22
CA THR A 179 -21.96 7.56 -9.60
C THR A 179 -20.85 8.23 -8.77
N PHE A 180 -20.34 9.35 -9.28
CA PHE A 180 -19.33 10.17 -8.61
C PHE A 180 -19.96 11.17 -7.64
N THR A 181 -19.36 11.37 -6.47
CA THR A 181 -19.77 12.36 -5.48
C THR A 181 -18.52 13.00 -4.87
N MET A 182 -18.36 14.31 -5.07
CA MET A 182 -17.37 15.10 -4.34
C MET A 182 -17.89 15.29 -2.91
N LEU A 183 -17.09 14.91 -1.93
CA LEU A 183 -17.46 14.92 -0.51
C LEU A 183 -16.80 16.08 0.25
N HIS A 184 -15.60 16.49 -0.16
CA HIS A 184 -14.85 17.59 0.45
C HIS A 184 -13.90 18.22 -0.59
N THR A 185 -13.72 19.53 -0.49
CA THR A 185 -12.70 20.30 -1.19
C THR A 185 -11.71 20.83 -0.16
N PHE A 186 -10.47 20.41 -0.25
CA PHE A 186 -9.43 20.85 0.66
C PHE A 186 -9.12 22.33 0.49
N GLN A 187 -8.91 23.03 1.61
CA GLN A 187 -8.69 24.48 1.65
C GLN A 187 -7.23 24.86 1.92
N GLY A 188 -6.37 23.87 2.15
CA GLY A 188 -4.97 24.12 2.45
C GLY A 188 -4.78 25.05 3.66
N TYR A 189 -3.80 25.94 3.56
CA TYR A 189 -3.47 26.89 4.65
C TYR A 189 -4.59 27.86 5.01
N ALA A 190 -5.32 28.34 4.02
CA ALA A 190 -6.34 29.36 4.21
C ALA A 190 -7.51 28.85 5.08
N GLY A 191 -7.78 27.54 5.01
CA GLY A 191 -8.87 26.90 5.76
C GLY A 191 -8.43 26.17 7.04
N ASN A 192 -7.15 26.19 7.38
CA ASN A 192 -6.59 25.31 8.42
C ASN A 192 -6.97 23.85 8.14
N ASP A 193 -6.76 23.41 6.91
CA ASP A 193 -7.17 22.15 6.34
C ASP A 193 -5.97 21.46 5.66
N ALA A 194 -6.12 20.21 5.21
CA ALA A 194 -5.15 19.54 4.36
C ALA A 194 -5.07 20.22 2.98
N GLY A 195 -3.96 20.02 2.28
CA GLY A 195 -3.78 20.53 0.92
C GLY A 195 -2.84 19.63 0.14
N ASP A 196 -3.17 19.36 -1.11
CA ASP A 196 -2.47 18.42 -1.97
C ASP A 196 -2.35 17.04 -1.32
N PRO A 197 -3.48 16.34 -1.11
CA PRO A 197 -3.46 15.00 -0.54
C PRO A 197 -2.65 14.05 -1.45
N SER A 198 -1.84 13.22 -0.82
CA SER A 198 -0.90 12.32 -1.48
C SER A 198 -1.06 10.89 -0.96
N GLY A 199 -0.67 9.92 -1.81
CA GLY A 199 -0.78 8.51 -1.50
C GLY A 199 -2.21 7.97 -1.39
N ALA A 200 -2.32 6.68 -1.18
CA ALA A 200 -3.60 6.01 -0.96
C ALA A 200 -4.17 6.31 0.43
N LEU A 201 -5.49 6.41 0.54
CA LEU A 201 -6.16 6.49 1.82
C LEU A 201 -6.13 5.13 2.53
N THR A 202 -6.06 5.14 3.85
CA THR A 202 -6.18 3.93 4.67
C THR A 202 -7.55 3.86 5.33
N LEU A 203 -8.34 2.84 4.98
CA LEU A 203 -9.56 2.52 5.70
C LEU A 203 -9.20 1.91 7.05
N ALA A 204 -9.55 2.60 8.13
CA ALA A 204 -9.25 2.16 9.48
C ALA A 204 -10.37 1.34 10.12
N ALA A 205 -10.05 0.69 11.21
CA ALA A 205 -10.98 -0.13 11.99
C ALA A 205 -12.19 0.64 12.56
N ASN A 206 -12.11 1.96 12.68
CA ASN A 206 -13.25 2.81 13.06
C ASN A 206 -14.21 3.12 11.89
N GLY A 207 -13.79 2.83 10.65
CA GLY A 207 -14.56 3.05 9.41
C GLY A 207 -14.36 4.41 8.75
N ASN A 208 -13.44 5.21 9.27
CA ASN A 208 -13.00 6.45 8.64
C ASN A 208 -11.73 6.17 7.81
N PHE A 209 -11.44 7.08 6.91
CA PHE A 209 -10.22 7.06 6.11
C PHE A 209 -9.18 7.98 6.74
N TYR A 210 -7.92 7.58 6.60
CA TYR A 210 -6.77 8.34 7.07
C TYR A 210 -5.87 8.61 5.87
N GLY A 211 -5.40 9.84 5.75
CA GLY A 211 -4.57 10.29 4.63
C GLY A 211 -3.49 11.25 5.06
N THR A 212 -2.62 11.52 4.11
CA THR A 212 -1.51 12.46 4.20
C THR A 212 -1.70 13.57 3.16
N SER A 213 -1.12 14.72 3.37
CA SER A 213 -1.07 15.80 2.39
C SER A 213 0.28 16.49 2.41
N GLN A 214 0.77 16.89 1.24
CA GLN A 214 2.06 17.57 1.11
C GLN A 214 2.04 18.98 1.70
N PHE A 215 0.90 19.64 1.62
CA PHE A 215 0.70 21.00 2.08
C PHE A 215 -0.47 21.12 3.05
N GLY A 216 -0.70 22.32 3.52
CA GLY A 216 -1.83 22.64 4.42
C GLY A 216 -1.45 22.65 5.88
N GLY A 217 -2.46 22.66 6.75
CA GLY A 217 -2.33 22.69 8.19
C GLY A 217 -2.40 24.10 8.79
N ASN A 218 -1.79 24.28 9.95
CA ASN A 218 -1.80 25.55 10.68
C ASN A 218 -1.01 26.62 9.91
N ILE A 219 -1.48 27.87 9.97
CA ILE A 219 -0.81 29.02 9.35
C ILE A 219 0.65 29.10 9.81
N GLY A 220 1.58 29.16 8.84
CA GLY A 220 3.03 29.22 9.08
C GLY A 220 3.72 27.87 9.20
N GLN A 221 2.99 26.74 9.03
CA GLN A 221 3.53 25.38 8.99
C GLN A 221 3.34 24.81 7.59
N ASN A 222 4.43 24.56 6.87
CA ASN A 222 4.40 24.18 5.45
C ASN A 222 4.96 22.77 5.20
N GLY A 223 4.86 21.91 6.19
CA GLY A 223 5.44 20.57 6.13
C GLY A 223 4.45 19.46 5.84
N GLY A 224 3.23 19.79 5.42
CA GLY A 224 2.18 18.80 5.19
C GLY A 224 1.38 18.41 6.44
N THR A 225 0.39 17.55 6.24
CA THR A 225 -0.54 17.15 7.33
C THR A 225 -0.85 15.66 7.32
N LEU A 226 -1.31 15.20 8.49
CA LEU A 226 -2.00 13.93 8.67
C LEU A 226 -3.46 14.23 9.02
N TYR A 227 -4.39 13.59 8.35
CA TYR A 227 -5.82 13.83 8.54
C TYR A 227 -6.64 12.56 8.60
N GLU A 228 -7.81 12.66 9.24
CA GLU A 228 -8.89 11.70 9.21
C GLU A 228 -10.06 12.30 8.42
N VAL A 229 -10.69 11.49 7.58
CA VAL A 229 -11.90 11.90 6.86
C VAL A 229 -12.98 10.82 6.98
N THR A 230 -14.20 11.23 7.30
CA THR A 230 -15.34 10.33 7.38
C THR A 230 -15.90 10.02 5.99
N THR A 231 -16.68 8.95 5.84
CA THR A 231 -17.42 8.60 4.61
C THR A 231 -18.41 9.70 4.15
N LYS A 232 -18.64 10.72 4.97
CA LYS A 232 -19.49 11.91 4.68
C LYS A 232 -18.67 13.15 4.32
N GLY A 233 -17.34 13.05 4.24
CA GLY A 233 -16.45 14.15 3.86
C GLY A 233 -16.06 15.10 5.01
N LYS A 234 -16.36 14.76 6.28
CA LYS A 234 -15.87 15.57 7.40
C LYS A 234 -14.39 15.27 7.62
N VAL A 235 -13.53 16.26 7.37
CA VAL A 235 -12.09 16.21 7.62
C VAL A 235 -11.78 16.65 9.05
N THR A 236 -10.77 16.03 9.64
CA THR A 236 -10.20 16.39 10.94
C THR A 236 -8.68 16.31 10.84
N LEU A 237 -7.98 17.42 11.01
CA LEU A 237 -6.53 17.42 11.11
C LEU A 237 -6.08 16.74 12.40
N LEU A 238 -5.18 15.79 12.24
CA LEU A 238 -4.57 15.03 13.33
C LEU A 238 -3.21 15.60 13.70
N TYR A 239 -2.43 16.01 12.69
CA TYR A 239 -1.13 16.61 12.89
C TYR A 239 -0.77 17.52 11.71
N SER A 240 -0.05 18.60 11.98
CA SER A 240 0.55 19.48 10.99
C SER A 240 2.06 19.52 11.21
N PHE A 241 2.81 19.13 10.20
CA PHE A 241 4.26 19.18 10.28
C PHE A 241 4.77 20.63 10.18
N THR A 242 5.82 20.93 10.92
CA THR A 242 6.55 22.21 10.83
C THR A 242 7.72 22.00 9.88
N ASN A 243 7.92 22.88 8.91
CA ASN A 243 8.94 22.78 7.86
C ASN A 243 8.68 21.62 6.87
N SER A 244 9.51 21.50 5.85
CA SER A 244 9.39 20.51 4.78
C SER A 244 9.58 19.09 5.30
N TYR A 245 8.48 18.44 5.69
CA TYR A 245 8.47 17.01 5.99
C TYR A 245 7.88 16.19 4.84
N GLU A 246 6.92 16.73 4.13
CA GLU A 246 6.29 16.17 2.93
C GLU A 246 5.93 14.68 3.03
N PRO A 247 4.86 14.33 3.75
CA PRO A 247 4.40 12.95 3.80
C PRO A 247 3.71 12.58 2.47
N PHE A 248 4.45 11.92 1.56
CA PHE A 248 3.95 11.51 0.25
C PHE A 248 3.12 10.22 0.29
N ALA A 249 3.51 9.29 1.14
CA ALA A 249 2.87 7.98 1.22
C ALA A 249 1.66 7.98 2.14
N GLY A 250 0.72 7.10 1.88
CA GLY A 250 -0.37 6.80 2.81
C GLY A 250 0.13 6.24 4.14
N MET A 251 -0.66 6.41 5.19
CA MET A 251 -0.38 5.79 6.50
C MET A 251 -0.88 4.35 6.54
N THR A 252 -0.30 3.51 7.40
CA THR A 252 -0.77 2.14 7.65
C THR A 252 -1.17 1.98 9.11
N GLN A 253 -2.35 1.40 9.37
CA GLN A 253 -2.78 1.10 10.73
C GLN A 253 -2.11 -0.17 11.24
N GLY A 254 -1.40 -0.06 12.37
CA GLY A 254 -0.79 -1.20 13.04
C GLY A 254 -1.78 -2.03 13.85
N ALA A 255 -1.36 -3.22 14.24
CA ALA A 255 -2.14 -4.11 15.10
C ALA A 255 -2.44 -3.51 16.50
N ASP A 256 -1.69 -2.48 16.91
CA ASP A 256 -1.90 -1.70 18.13
C ASP A 256 -2.91 -0.55 17.95
N GLY A 257 -3.48 -0.41 16.77
CA GLY A 257 -4.49 0.60 16.40
C GLY A 257 -3.92 2.00 16.10
N LYS A 258 -2.61 2.19 16.22
CA LYS A 258 -1.94 3.44 15.84
C LYS A 258 -1.65 3.45 14.35
N PHE A 259 -1.30 4.63 13.82
CA PHE A 259 -0.91 4.79 12.44
C PHE A 259 0.59 4.99 12.30
N TYR A 260 1.13 4.48 11.22
CA TYR A 260 2.55 4.54 10.89
C TYR A 260 2.70 5.03 9.46
N GLY A 261 3.70 5.84 9.22
CA GLY A 261 3.95 6.39 7.89
C GLY A 261 5.36 6.94 7.77
N THR A 262 5.64 7.48 6.60
CA THR A 262 6.94 8.04 6.23
C THR A 262 6.79 9.50 5.81
N THR A 263 7.88 10.24 5.89
CA THR A 263 8.00 11.57 5.28
C THR A 263 9.20 11.56 4.36
N TRP A 264 9.06 12.19 3.19
CA TRP A 264 10.14 12.27 2.20
C TRP A 264 11.32 13.08 2.69
N GLU A 265 11.05 14.21 3.30
CA GLU A 265 12.03 15.11 3.88
C GLU A 265 11.85 15.26 5.39
N GLY A 266 12.66 16.11 6.01
CA GLY A 266 12.58 16.43 7.42
C GLY A 266 13.33 15.44 8.32
N GLY A 267 13.10 15.55 9.61
CA GLY A 267 13.87 14.82 10.62
C GLY A 267 15.19 15.50 10.98
N THR A 268 16.07 14.78 11.66
CA THR A 268 17.35 15.33 12.17
C THR A 268 18.32 15.69 11.04
N TYR A 269 18.27 14.94 9.94
CA TYR A 269 19.23 15.04 8.85
C TYR A 269 18.65 15.64 7.56
N GLY A 270 17.30 15.75 7.48
CA GLY A 270 16.61 16.26 6.30
C GLY A 270 16.17 15.19 5.28
N GLU A 271 16.58 13.96 5.44
CA GLU A 271 16.46 12.85 4.49
C GLU A 271 15.22 11.97 4.71
N GLY A 272 14.26 12.49 5.47
CA GLY A 272 13.01 11.81 5.76
C GLY A 272 12.96 11.08 7.09
N THR A 273 11.76 10.63 7.44
CA THR A 273 11.52 9.96 8.72
C THR A 273 10.54 8.81 8.60
N ILE A 274 10.59 7.91 9.59
CA ILE A 274 9.48 7.00 9.89
C ILE A 274 8.82 7.50 11.17
N PHE A 275 7.50 7.65 11.16
CA PHE A 275 6.74 8.14 12.30
C PHE A 275 5.64 7.19 12.77
N GLN A 276 5.23 7.35 14.02
CA GLN A 276 4.04 6.77 14.63
C GLN A 276 3.09 7.89 15.04
N LEU A 277 1.82 7.81 14.63
CA LEU A 277 0.75 8.70 15.06
C LEU A 277 -0.16 7.98 16.07
N SER A 278 -0.34 8.57 17.25
CA SER A 278 -1.27 8.11 18.29
C SER A 278 -2.20 9.24 18.71
N GLY A 279 -3.46 9.18 18.27
CA GLY A 279 -4.38 10.30 18.38
C GLY A 279 -3.86 11.50 17.59
N LYS A 280 -3.45 12.57 18.28
CA LYS A 280 -2.86 13.78 17.67
C LYS A 280 -1.36 13.97 18.01
N LYS A 281 -0.71 12.92 18.45
CA LYS A 281 0.72 12.96 18.83
C LYS A 281 1.55 12.12 17.89
N ILE A 282 2.63 12.72 17.41
CA ILE A 282 3.64 12.03 16.62
C ILE A 282 4.82 11.60 17.51
N LYS A 283 5.38 10.44 17.21
CA LYS A 283 6.67 9.97 17.66
C LYS A 283 7.49 9.60 16.43
N ILE A 284 8.65 10.23 16.23
CA ILE A 284 9.60 9.80 15.23
C ILE A 284 10.24 8.49 15.72
N LEU A 285 10.20 7.48 14.87
CA LEU A 285 10.76 6.15 15.12
C LEU A 285 12.16 6.00 14.56
N HIS A 286 12.42 6.63 13.40
CA HIS A 286 13.68 6.65 12.70
C HIS A 286 13.84 7.97 11.93
N ASN A 287 15.08 8.49 11.87
CA ASN A 287 15.50 9.57 10.99
C ASN A 287 16.47 8.99 9.98
N PHE A 288 16.16 9.12 8.70
CA PHE A 288 17.08 8.73 7.64
C PHE A 288 18.26 9.68 7.60
N GLU A 289 19.43 9.15 7.29
CA GLU A 289 20.70 9.87 7.25
C GLU A 289 21.36 9.67 5.89
N GLN A 290 21.75 10.77 5.24
CA GLN A 290 22.46 10.69 3.98
C GLN A 290 23.85 10.05 4.21
N SER A 291 24.02 8.88 3.64
CA SER A 291 25.29 8.15 3.66
C SER A 291 25.41 7.38 2.34
N PRO A 292 26.62 7.26 1.78
CA PRO A 292 26.81 6.45 0.57
C PRO A 292 26.38 4.99 0.70
N ASP A 293 26.23 4.52 1.93
CA ASP A 293 25.88 3.14 2.25
C ASP A 293 24.44 2.98 2.79
N ASN A 294 23.68 4.08 2.99
CA ASN A 294 22.33 4.06 3.56
C ASN A 294 21.33 4.62 2.57
N ALA A 295 20.22 3.91 2.39
CA ALA A 295 19.07 4.41 1.65
C ALA A 295 18.34 5.49 2.46
N ALA A 296 17.72 6.45 1.75
CA ALA A 296 16.96 7.57 2.31
C ALA A 296 15.62 7.72 1.56
N PHE A 297 14.92 8.83 1.73
CA PHE A 297 13.70 9.19 0.99
C PHE A 297 12.64 8.09 0.93
N PRO A 298 12.04 7.72 2.05
CA PRO A 298 11.00 6.69 2.09
C PRO A 298 9.68 7.25 1.56
N ILE A 299 9.40 7.07 0.27
CA ILE A 299 8.20 7.60 -0.42
C ILE A 299 7.05 6.61 -0.49
N PHE A 300 7.22 5.40 0.06
CA PHE A 300 6.20 4.35 0.01
C PHE A 300 5.51 4.14 1.35
N SER A 301 4.26 3.68 1.27
CA SER A 301 3.51 3.25 2.45
C SER A 301 4.18 2.04 3.10
N LEU A 302 4.17 2.02 4.42
CA LEU A 302 4.66 0.90 5.20
C LEU A 302 3.71 -0.30 5.07
N THR A 303 4.25 -1.50 4.94
CA THR A 303 3.47 -2.76 4.93
C THR A 303 3.60 -3.46 6.27
N LEU A 304 2.48 -3.77 6.91
CA LEU A 304 2.44 -4.46 8.18
C LEU A 304 2.76 -5.96 8.00
N GLY A 305 3.80 -6.44 8.66
CA GLY A 305 4.15 -7.85 8.76
C GLY A 305 3.25 -8.62 9.74
N THR A 306 3.20 -9.94 9.62
CA THR A 306 2.46 -10.80 10.57
C THR A 306 3.07 -10.82 11.95
N ASP A 307 4.29 -10.34 12.12
CA ASP A 307 5.00 -10.16 13.39
C ASP A 307 4.70 -8.82 14.09
N GLY A 308 3.94 -7.94 13.43
CA GLY A 308 3.56 -6.62 13.93
C GLY A 308 4.60 -5.52 13.68
N ASN A 309 5.68 -5.81 12.96
CA ASN A 309 6.63 -4.82 12.46
C ASN A 309 6.23 -4.30 11.08
N PHE A 310 6.88 -3.25 10.62
CA PHE A 310 6.60 -2.67 9.31
C PHE A 310 7.79 -2.84 8.38
N TYR A 311 7.47 -2.99 7.10
CA TYR A 311 8.39 -3.25 6.01
C TYR A 311 8.10 -2.27 4.87
N SER A 312 9.14 -1.73 4.24
CA SER A 312 8.99 -0.84 3.08
C SER A 312 10.28 -0.79 2.28
N PRO A 313 10.20 -0.43 1.01
CA PRO A 313 11.37 0.04 0.29
C PRO A 313 11.70 1.49 0.64
N SER A 314 12.96 1.87 0.48
CA SER A 314 13.43 3.26 0.47
C SER A 314 14.22 3.52 -0.80
N LEU A 315 14.21 4.77 -1.26
CA LEU A 315 14.98 5.19 -2.43
C LEU A 315 16.43 5.52 -2.07
N ASP A 316 17.19 5.89 -3.10
CA ASP A 316 18.56 6.34 -3.03
C ASP A 316 18.70 7.71 -2.36
N ALA A 317 19.67 7.83 -1.43
CA ALA A 317 20.05 9.07 -0.77
C ALA A 317 20.59 10.17 -1.73
N ALA A 318 21.00 9.83 -2.94
CA ALA A 318 21.52 10.80 -3.91
C ALA A 318 20.44 11.47 -4.77
N GLY A 319 19.18 11.04 -4.66
CA GLY A 319 18.05 11.66 -5.37
C GLY A 319 18.08 11.54 -6.90
N GLY A 320 18.91 10.66 -7.43
CA GLY A 320 19.17 10.54 -8.88
C GLY A 320 19.16 9.11 -9.42
N GLY A 321 18.78 8.11 -8.64
CA GLY A 321 18.78 6.71 -9.07
C GLY A 321 20.18 6.07 -9.16
N TYR A 322 21.16 6.63 -8.50
CA TYR A 322 22.56 6.20 -8.56
C TYR A 322 23.13 5.69 -7.22
N GLY A 323 22.36 5.65 -6.14
CA GLY A 323 22.77 5.15 -4.84
C GLY A 323 22.01 3.87 -4.43
N PRO A 324 22.30 3.33 -3.24
CA PRO A 324 21.68 2.11 -2.77
C PRO A 324 20.20 2.33 -2.41
N GLU A 325 19.34 1.49 -2.95
CA GLU A 325 17.96 1.34 -2.52
C GLU A 325 17.88 0.17 -1.55
N SER A 326 17.05 0.23 -0.53
CA SER A 326 16.93 -0.86 0.41
C SER A 326 15.50 -1.30 0.67
N LEU A 327 15.35 -2.57 0.99
CA LEU A 327 14.19 -3.10 1.71
C LEU A 327 14.53 -3.08 3.20
N PHE A 328 13.69 -2.46 4.00
CA PHE A 328 13.93 -2.30 5.43
C PHE A 328 12.79 -2.82 6.31
N GLU A 329 13.12 -3.08 7.57
CA GLU A 329 12.20 -3.34 8.67
C GLU A 329 12.29 -2.24 9.71
N ILE A 330 11.15 -1.82 10.28
CA ILE A 330 11.09 -1.01 11.49
C ILE A 330 10.24 -1.70 12.54
N THR A 331 10.81 -1.95 13.71
CA THR A 331 10.11 -2.59 14.82
C THR A 331 9.24 -1.58 15.58
N THR A 332 8.10 -2.04 16.13
CA THR A 332 7.13 -1.18 16.82
C THR A 332 7.20 -1.23 18.34
N GLY A 333 8.19 -1.89 18.93
CA GLY A 333 8.35 -2.07 20.36
C GLY A 333 8.62 -0.78 21.16
N LYS A 334 8.95 -0.93 22.45
CA LYS A 334 9.30 0.20 23.33
C LYS A 334 10.47 1.03 22.78
N LYS A 335 11.44 0.37 22.18
CA LYS A 335 12.54 0.96 21.39
C LYS A 335 12.37 0.45 19.96
N SER A 336 12.13 1.36 19.03
CA SER A 336 12.10 1.04 17.62
C SER A 336 13.52 0.76 17.11
N VAL A 337 13.67 -0.25 16.27
CA VAL A 337 14.94 -0.61 15.64
C VAL A 337 14.68 -0.63 14.13
N TYR A 338 15.42 0.17 13.41
CA TYR A 338 15.50 0.15 11.94
C TYR A 338 16.56 -0.87 11.52
N THR A 339 16.30 -1.61 10.47
CA THR A 339 17.22 -2.61 9.93
C THR A 339 17.08 -2.66 8.42
N ASP A 340 18.18 -2.42 7.69
CA ASP A 340 18.27 -2.74 6.28
C ASP A 340 18.32 -4.25 6.12
N LEU A 341 17.41 -4.78 5.32
CA LEU A 341 17.24 -6.21 5.12
C LEU A 341 17.90 -6.69 3.82
N PHE A 342 17.84 -5.83 2.80
CA PHE A 342 18.42 -6.12 1.48
C PHE A 342 18.70 -4.80 0.75
N ASN A 343 19.88 -4.67 0.16
CA ASN A 343 20.27 -3.52 -0.65
C ASN A 343 20.20 -3.91 -2.13
N LEU A 344 19.33 -3.21 -2.87
CA LEU A 344 19.24 -3.34 -4.32
C LEU A 344 20.31 -2.46 -4.98
N ALA A 345 20.85 -2.94 -6.10
CA ALA A 345 21.74 -2.18 -6.97
C ALA A 345 22.79 -1.34 -6.21
N PRO A 346 23.64 -1.94 -5.36
CA PRO A 346 24.60 -1.19 -4.53
C PRO A 346 25.60 -0.35 -5.35
N GLY A 347 25.64 -0.49 -6.68
CA GLY A 347 26.39 0.33 -7.63
C GLY A 347 25.53 1.32 -8.44
N GLY A 348 24.25 1.45 -8.12
CA GLY A 348 23.30 2.26 -8.88
C GLY A 348 22.70 1.54 -10.10
N CYS A 349 21.73 2.21 -10.76
CA CYS A 349 21.03 1.69 -11.95
C CYS A 349 21.87 1.71 -13.25
N SER A 350 23.17 2.03 -13.20
CA SER A 350 24.00 2.27 -14.38
C SER A 350 24.36 1.00 -15.18
N ASP A 351 24.21 -0.17 -14.57
CA ASP A 351 24.50 -1.44 -15.23
C ASP A 351 23.30 -2.38 -15.02
N ALA A 352 23.04 -3.21 -16.03
CA ALA A 352 21.96 -4.20 -16.05
C ALA A 352 21.98 -5.10 -14.80
N THR A 353 21.49 -4.58 -13.69
CA THR A 353 21.37 -5.36 -12.47
C THR A 353 20.19 -6.32 -12.63
N GLN A 354 20.43 -7.60 -12.40
CA GLN A 354 19.37 -8.62 -12.45
C GLN A 354 18.26 -8.35 -11.44
N ASP A 355 18.60 -7.65 -10.36
CA ASP A 355 17.72 -7.40 -9.22
C ASP A 355 16.73 -6.24 -9.43
N GLY A 356 16.90 -5.47 -10.51
CA GLY A 356 16.12 -4.24 -10.72
C GLY A 356 16.63 -3.06 -9.89
N CYS A 357 16.10 -1.90 -10.18
CA CYS A 357 16.35 -0.64 -9.45
C CYS A 357 15.20 0.34 -9.66
N MET A 358 15.19 1.45 -8.93
CA MET A 358 14.08 2.41 -8.83
C MET A 358 12.80 1.70 -8.38
N MET A 359 12.70 1.48 -7.07
CA MET A 359 11.49 0.93 -6.47
C MET A 359 10.27 1.74 -6.92
N SER A 360 9.22 1.06 -7.38
CA SER A 360 8.05 1.69 -8.02
C SER A 360 6.73 1.40 -7.32
N SER A 361 6.76 0.53 -6.30
CA SER A 361 5.58 0.19 -5.52
C SER A 361 5.92 -0.04 -4.05
N PRO A 362 4.97 0.18 -3.12
CA PRO A 362 5.09 -0.39 -1.78
C PRO A 362 5.15 -1.91 -1.87
N MET A 363 5.83 -2.56 -0.92
CA MET A 363 5.78 -4.01 -0.82
C MET A 363 4.36 -4.46 -0.46
N PHE A 364 3.92 -5.57 -1.03
CA PHE A 364 2.67 -6.24 -0.69
C PHE A 364 2.96 -7.58 0.00
N LEU A 365 2.47 -7.77 1.22
CA LEU A 365 2.56 -9.06 1.90
C LEU A 365 1.42 -9.97 1.44
N HIS A 366 1.75 -10.97 0.62
CA HIS A 366 0.80 -11.94 0.09
C HIS A 366 0.41 -12.97 1.18
N PRO A 367 -0.80 -13.57 1.13
CA PRO A 367 -1.24 -14.60 2.08
C PRO A 367 -0.32 -15.81 2.23
N ASN A 368 0.58 -16.08 1.28
CA ASN A 368 1.62 -17.11 1.40
C ASN A 368 2.76 -16.76 2.37
N GLY A 369 2.76 -15.55 2.94
CA GLY A 369 3.79 -15.07 3.86
C GLY A 369 5.01 -14.42 3.21
N ILE A 370 4.97 -14.17 1.90
CA ILE A 370 6.07 -13.58 1.11
C ILE A 370 5.69 -12.16 0.72
N PHE A 371 6.65 -11.23 0.79
CA PHE A 371 6.49 -9.88 0.24
C PHE A 371 6.75 -9.89 -1.26
N TYR A 372 6.01 -9.05 -1.98
CA TYR A 372 6.16 -8.82 -3.40
C TYR A 372 6.18 -7.32 -3.70
N GLY A 373 6.88 -6.94 -4.74
CA GLY A 373 6.96 -5.55 -5.19
C GLY A 373 7.49 -5.44 -6.60
N THR A 374 7.62 -4.20 -7.07
CA THR A 374 8.12 -3.90 -8.41
C THR A 374 9.20 -2.83 -8.36
N THR A 375 10.09 -2.86 -9.36
CA THR A 375 11.02 -1.79 -9.69
C THR A 375 10.67 -1.20 -11.06
N GLU A 376 11.01 0.05 -11.30
CA GLU A 376 10.72 0.73 -12.57
C GLU A 376 11.77 0.43 -13.64
N GLN A 377 13.00 0.14 -13.23
CA GLN A 377 14.13 -0.09 -14.12
C GLN A 377 14.91 -1.35 -13.72
N GLY A 378 15.83 -1.77 -14.61
CA GLY A 378 16.67 -2.94 -14.39
C GLY A 378 15.98 -4.26 -14.75
N GLY A 379 16.61 -5.36 -14.37
CA GLY A 379 16.26 -6.69 -14.81
C GLY A 379 16.96 -7.04 -16.14
N VAL A 380 17.12 -8.34 -16.41
CA VAL A 380 17.67 -8.85 -17.68
C VAL A 380 16.54 -9.45 -18.50
N TYR A 381 16.21 -8.81 -19.61
CA TYR A 381 15.21 -9.30 -20.54
C TYR A 381 15.90 -10.04 -21.69
N GLN A 382 15.53 -11.30 -21.93
CA GLN A 382 16.03 -12.19 -23.00
C GLN A 382 17.58 -12.29 -23.12
N GLY A 383 18.30 -11.91 -22.06
CA GLY A 383 19.74 -12.14 -21.94
C GLY A 383 20.66 -11.03 -22.45
N GLU A 384 20.15 -9.98 -23.08
CA GLU A 384 20.99 -8.92 -23.68
C GLU A 384 20.51 -7.49 -23.44
N ASP A 385 19.23 -7.25 -23.15
CA ASP A 385 18.67 -5.90 -22.97
C ASP A 385 18.39 -5.58 -21.49
N ILE A 386 18.64 -4.33 -21.11
CA ILE A 386 18.22 -3.80 -19.80
C ILE A 386 16.70 -3.84 -19.76
N GLY A 387 16.15 -4.63 -18.84
CA GLY A 387 14.71 -4.73 -18.61
C GLY A 387 14.15 -3.42 -18.04
N ARG A 388 12.83 -3.30 -18.08
CA ARG A 388 12.06 -2.12 -17.63
C ARG A 388 11.43 -2.37 -16.29
N GLY A 389 12.25 -2.83 -15.37
CA GLY A 389 11.85 -3.17 -14.03
C GLY A 389 11.61 -4.66 -13.83
N VAL A 390 11.46 -4.99 -12.59
CA VAL A 390 11.36 -6.35 -12.07
C VAL A 390 10.15 -6.49 -11.19
N PHE A 391 9.41 -7.58 -11.34
CA PHE A 391 8.55 -8.10 -10.28
C PHE A 391 9.39 -9.04 -9.42
N TYR A 392 9.47 -8.76 -8.13
CA TYR A 392 10.30 -9.52 -7.20
C TYR A 392 9.50 -10.09 -6.03
N SER A 393 10.07 -11.12 -5.40
CA SER A 393 9.66 -11.60 -4.10
C SER A 393 10.75 -11.37 -3.07
N PHE A 394 10.33 -11.11 -1.81
CA PHE A 394 11.23 -11.00 -0.67
C PHE A 394 10.70 -11.85 0.48
N ASN A 395 11.38 -12.94 0.77
CA ASN A 395 10.97 -13.92 1.78
C ASN A 395 11.69 -13.65 3.10
N THR A 396 10.93 -13.35 4.15
CA THR A 396 11.41 -13.12 5.53
C THR A 396 11.10 -14.31 6.45
N GLY A 397 10.54 -15.39 5.92
CA GLY A 397 10.17 -16.58 6.68
C GLY A 397 8.83 -16.52 7.39
N PHE A 398 7.93 -15.63 7.01
CA PHE A 398 6.56 -15.62 7.53
C PHE A 398 5.81 -16.87 7.07
N LYS A 399 4.93 -17.32 7.94
CA LYS A 399 3.99 -18.40 7.60
C LYS A 399 2.79 -17.86 6.82
N PRO A 400 2.07 -18.72 6.09
CA PRO A 400 0.80 -18.35 5.49
C PRO A 400 -0.18 -17.79 6.53
N TYR A 401 -1.01 -16.84 6.07
CA TYR A 401 -1.99 -16.14 6.91
C TYR A 401 -3.19 -15.74 6.06
N ILE A 402 -4.20 -15.07 6.66
CA ILE A 402 -5.35 -14.54 5.92
C ILE A 402 -5.40 -13.02 5.95
N ILE A 403 -5.84 -12.44 4.82
CA ILE A 403 -6.14 -11.01 4.69
C ILE A 403 -7.66 -10.85 4.71
N LEU A 404 -8.14 -9.94 5.55
CA LEU A 404 -9.56 -9.57 5.60
C LEU A 404 -9.81 -8.44 4.60
N GLN A 405 -10.87 -8.57 3.80
CA GLN A 405 -11.25 -7.54 2.82
C GLN A 405 -11.47 -6.15 3.45
N TYR A 406 -11.93 -6.12 4.70
CA TYR A 406 -12.14 -4.90 5.48
C TYR A 406 -11.59 -5.07 6.90
N PRO A 407 -11.10 -4.00 7.53
CA PRO A 407 -10.64 -4.02 8.93
C PRO A 407 -11.79 -4.04 9.94
N GLN A 408 -13.03 -3.92 9.47
CA GLN A 408 -14.24 -3.90 10.29
C GLN A 408 -15.41 -4.61 9.59
N GLY A 409 -16.39 -5.04 10.36
CA GLY A 409 -17.62 -5.63 9.84
C GLY A 409 -18.76 -5.58 10.82
N THR A 410 -19.98 -5.70 10.33
CA THR A 410 -21.22 -5.73 11.15
C THR A 410 -21.75 -7.15 11.25
N ILE A 411 -22.25 -7.53 12.41
CA ILE A 411 -22.90 -8.84 12.63
C ILE A 411 -23.97 -9.09 11.54
N GLY A 412 -23.97 -10.30 10.98
CA GLY A 412 -24.85 -10.72 9.89
C GLY A 412 -24.41 -10.27 8.48
N LYS A 413 -23.35 -9.50 8.35
CA LYS A 413 -22.77 -9.15 7.04
C LYS A 413 -21.69 -10.12 6.65
N THR A 414 -21.56 -10.35 5.35
CA THR A 414 -20.53 -11.20 4.75
C THR A 414 -19.31 -10.37 4.40
N ILE A 415 -18.12 -10.91 4.69
CA ILE A 415 -16.84 -10.33 4.26
C ILE A 415 -16.04 -11.33 3.45
N GLY A 416 -15.17 -10.82 2.58
CA GLY A 416 -14.18 -11.60 1.85
C GLY A 416 -12.95 -11.86 2.70
N ILE A 417 -12.38 -13.04 2.54
CA ILE A 417 -11.16 -13.48 3.19
C ILE A 417 -10.24 -14.08 2.13
N PHE A 418 -9.04 -13.53 2.01
CA PHE A 418 -7.99 -14.02 1.13
C PHE A 418 -7.05 -14.93 1.92
N GLY A 419 -6.58 -15.99 1.29
CA GLY A 419 -5.66 -16.94 1.88
C GLY A 419 -4.99 -17.79 0.81
N VAL A 420 -4.34 -18.86 1.20
CA VAL A 420 -3.79 -19.90 0.31
C VAL A 420 -4.18 -21.28 0.87
N GLY A 421 -4.42 -22.25 -0.01
CA GLY A 421 -4.82 -23.59 0.39
C GLY A 421 -6.21 -23.65 1.06
N LEU A 422 -7.13 -22.75 0.67
CA LEU A 422 -8.46 -22.64 1.27
C LEU A 422 -9.42 -23.75 0.83
N THR A 423 -9.07 -24.51 -0.22
CA THR A 423 -9.87 -25.68 -0.64
C THR A 423 -9.93 -26.70 0.48
N GLY A 424 -11.14 -27.15 0.81
CA GLY A 424 -11.37 -28.08 1.92
C GLY A 424 -11.37 -27.46 3.31
N THR A 425 -11.47 -26.12 3.41
CA THR A 425 -11.69 -25.42 4.69
C THR A 425 -12.83 -26.09 5.50
N THR A 426 -12.56 -26.36 6.77
CA THR A 426 -13.49 -27.03 7.66
C THR A 426 -14.14 -26.11 8.70
N ALA A 427 -13.49 -24.97 9.02
CA ALA A 427 -14.02 -23.97 9.95
C ALA A 427 -13.53 -22.56 9.64
N VAL A 428 -14.37 -21.57 9.91
CA VAL A 428 -14.03 -20.15 9.99
C VAL A 428 -14.59 -19.61 11.30
N ASP A 429 -13.71 -19.01 12.12
CA ASP A 429 -14.09 -18.48 13.42
C ASP A 429 -13.76 -16.99 13.53
N PHE A 430 -14.68 -16.22 14.11
CA PHE A 430 -14.52 -14.82 14.45
C PHE A 430 -14.36 -14.71 15.98
N ASP A 431 -13.11 -14.55 16.43
CA ASP A 431 -12.76 -14.50 17.86
C ASP A 431 -13.32 -15.71 18.64
N GLY A 432 -13.20 -16.92 18.04
CA GLY A 432 -13.68 -18.19 18.63
C GLY A 432 -15.17 -18.47 18.40
N VAL A 433 -15.90 -17.63 17.67
CA VAL A 433 -17.31 -17.89 17.31
C VAL A 433 -17.39 -18.39 15.87
N ALA A 434 -17.88 -19.63 15.68
CA ALA A 434 -17.97 -20.26 14.37
C ALA A 434 -18.92 -19.53 13.43
N ALA A 435 -18.52 -19.41 12.17
CA ALA A 435 -19.23 -18.68 11.12
C ALA A 435 -19.68 -19.59 9.99
N ASN A 436 -20.77 -19.22 9.33
CA ASN A 436 -21.11 -19.75 8.01
C ASN A 436 -20.17 -19.16 6.96
N PHE A 437 -19.64 -19.98 6.09
CA PHE A 437 -18.71 -19.58 5.05
C PHE A 437 -18.95 -20.31 3.73
N THR A 438 -18.38 -19.76 2.65
CA THR A 438 -18.35 -20.39 1.33
C THR A 438 -16.96 -20.26 0.75
N VAL A 439 -16.31 -21.37 0.42
CA VAL A 439 -15.06 -21.39 -0.32
C VAL A 439 -15.37 -21.12 -1.78
N VAL A 440 -14.80 -20.04 -2.34
CA VAL A 440 -15.00 -19.63 -3.73
C VAL A 440 -13.86 -20.19 -4.60
N SER A 441 -12.64 -20.16 -4.07
CA SER A 441 -11.43 -20.69 -4.72
C SER A 441 -10.42 -21.12 -3.68
N ASP A 442 -9.28 -21.64 -4.11
CA ASP A 442 -8.17 -21.97 -3.21
C ASP A 442 -7.54 -20.75 -2.53
N THR A 443 -7.85 -19.55 -3.02
CA THR A 443 -7.27 -18.28 -2.55
C THR A 443 -8.29 -17.29 -1.99
N TYR A 444 -9.60 -17.62 -2.08
CA TYR A 444 -10.64 -16.71 -1.63
C TYR A 444 -11.86 -17.47 -1.08
N LEU A 445 -12.34 -17.03 0.06
CA LEU A 445 -13.61 -17.46 0.64
C LEU A 445 -14.41 -16.26 1.17
N THR A 446 -15.68 -16.47 1.41
CA THR A 446 -16.55 -15.49 2.07
C THR A 446 -17.10 -16.09 3.36
N ALA A 447 -17.22 -15.25 4.40
CA ALA A 447 -17.78 -15.66 5.69
C ALA A 447 -18.74 -14.61 6.24
N THR A 448 -19.83 -15.06 6.85
CA THR A 448 -20.81 -14.19 7.50
C THR A 448 -20.42 -14.00 8.96
N ILE A 449 -20.26 -12.75 9.41
CA ILE A 449 -19.93 -12.42 10.80
C ILE A 449 -21.05 -12.92 11.72
N PRO A 450 -20.80 -13.91 12.60
CA PRO A 450 -21.86 -14.57 13.36
C PRO A 450 -22.36 -13.70 14.51
N THR A 451 -23.59 -13.97 14.94
CA THR A 451 -24.12 -13.43 16.19
C THR A 451 -23.24 -13.93 17.36
N GLY A 452 -22.85 -13.02 18.23
CA GLY A 452 -21.94 -13.30 19.35
C GLY A 452 -20.46 -13.04 19.04
N ALA A 453 -20.08 -12.79 17.76
CA ALA A 453 -18.72 -12.39 17.44
C ALA A 453 -18.34 -11.08 18.15
N THR A 454 -17.10 -11.03 18.61
CA THR A 454 -16.48 -9.84 19.21
C THR A 454 -15.30 -9.37 18.39
N THR A 455 -14.80 -8.16 18.67
CA THR A 455 -13.59 -7.64 18.04
C THR A 455 -12.41 -8.54 18.37
N GLY A 456 -11.85 -9.22 17.37
CA GLY A 456 -10.79 -10.19 17.56
C GLY A 456 -10.20 -10.71 16.26
N TYR A 457 -9.34 -11.71 16.37
CA TYR A 457 -8.74 -12.34 15.21
C TYR A 457 -9.73 -13.26 14.50
N VAL A 458 -9.60 -13.34 13.18
CA VAL A 458 -10.31 -14.33 12.37
C VAL A 458 -9.35 -15.48 12.10
N THR A 459 -9.86 -16.71 12.21
CA THR A 459 -9.12 -17.94 11.86
C THR A 459 -9.87 -18.75 10.83
N VAL A 460 -9.11 -19.41 9.95
CA VAL A 460 -9.59 -20.33 8.93
C VAL A 460 -8.84 -21.64 9.08
N THR A 461 -9.56 -22.71 9.37
CA THR A 461 -8.98 -24.06 9.51
C THR A 461 -9.09 -24.80 8.18
N THR A 462 -7.96 -25.04 7.57
CA THR A 462 -7.79 -25.80 6.33
C THR A 462 -7.34 -27.24 6.63
N PRO A 463 -7.28 -28.14 5.65
CA PRO A 463 -6.74 -29.50 5.87
C PRO A 463 -5.28 -29.51 6.32
N SER A 464 -4.48 -28.49 5.95
CA SER A 464 -3.05 -28.42 6.25
C SER A 464 -2.73 -27.70 7.56
N GLU A 465 -3.44 -26.60 7.85
CA GLU A 465 -3.13 -25.73 9.00
C GLU A 465 -4.29 -24.81 9.35
N THR A 466 -4.16 -24.09 10.47
CA THR A 466 -5.07 -23.00 10.82
C THR A 466 -4.40 -21.67 10.52
N LEU A 467 -4.94 -20.95 9.53
CA LEU A 467 -4.52 -19.61 9.14
C LEU A 467 -5.18 -18.58 10.06
N LYS A 468 -4.46 -17.48 10.35
CA LYS A 468 -4.94 -16.42 11.23
C LYS A 468 -4.74 -15.06 10.56
N SER A 469 -5.65 -14.11 10.78
CA SER A 469 -5.50 -12.74 10.32
C SER A 469 -4.35 -12.01 11.03
N ALA A 470 -3.59 -11.19 10.30
CA ALA A 470 -2.51 -10.37 10.89
C ALA A 470 -3.06 -9.31 11.86
N VAL A 471 -4.27 -8.80 11.57
CA VAL A 471 -4.95 -7.79 12.39
C VAL A 471 -6.30 -8.31 12.91
N LYS A 472 -6.80 -7.70 13.96
CA LYS A 472 -8.13 -7.97 14.47
C LYS A 472 -9.19 -7.35 13.57
N LEU A 473 -10.29 -8.07 13.34
CA LEU A 473 -11.51 -7.51 12.79
C LEU A 473 -12.25 -6.71 13.87
N THR A 474 -12.56 -5.45 13.61
CA THR A 474 -13.46 -4.70 14.49
C THR A 474 -14.91 -5.06 14.19
N VAL A 475 -15.60 -5.68 15.15
CA VAL A 475 -17.00 -6.10 15.01
C VAL A 475 -17.92 -4.98 15.50
N LYS A 476 -18.84 -4.54 14.63
CA LYS A 476 -19.93 -3.59 14.94
C LYS A 476 -21.22 -4.36 15.16
N LYS A 477 -22.01 -3.92 16.14
CA LYS A 477 -23.35 -4.46 16.45
C LYS A 477 -24.40 -3.89 15.52
#